data_18b6f63ec6a06884b75aee87341e7c9f
#
_entry.id   18b6f63ec6a06884b75aee87341e7c9f
#
_cell.length_a   1.000
_cell.length_b   1.000
_cell.length_c   1.000
_cell.angle_alpha   90.00
_cell.angle_beta   90.00
_cell.angle_gamma   90.00
#
_symmetry.space_group_name_H-M   'P 1'
#
loop_
_entity.id
_entity.type
_entity.pdbx_description
1 polymer ?
#
loop_
_entity_poly.entity_id
_entity_poly.type
_entity_poly.pdbx_seq_one_letter_code
_entity_poly.pdbx_strand_id
1 'polypeptide(L)'
;MNKFEAVLLINPDISKQILKKEIENFKKQISSNNGEIINIENWGLRDLNYRISNFKKAFYNFFQLEIEGNKIQIIRKYLTQNDHVLRHLFIKVSTHQELPTKLNNEEK
;
A
#
# COMPACT_ATOMS: atom_id res chain seq x y z
N MET A 1 19.20 5.32 -1.79
CA MET A 1 17.92 5.02 -1.10
C MET A 1 17.62 3.53 -1.15
N ASN A 2 16.82 3.07 -0.20
CA ASN A 2 16.44 1.66 -0.15
C ASN A 2 15.19 1.42 -0.98
N LYS A 3 15.08 0.21 -1.53
CA LYS A 3 13.91 -0.19 -2.31
C LYS A 3 12.96 -0.98 -1.43
N PHE A 4 11.69 -0.63 -1.51
CA PHE A 4 10.63 -1.28 -0.75
C PHE A 4 9.47 -1.63 -1.66
N GLU A 5 8.77 -2.69 -1.27
CA GLU A 5 7.46 -3.00 -1.84
C GLU A 5 6.46 -2.97 -0.71
N ALA A 6 5.33 -2.34 -0.95
CA ALA A 6 4.33 -2.13 0.08
C ALA A 6 2.95 -2.57 -0.40
N VAL A 7 2.17 -3.12 0.53
CA VAL A 7 0.78 -3.45 0.29
C VAL A 7 -0.06 -2.71 1.31
N LEU A 8 -1.07 -1.99 0.83
CA LEU A 8 -2.05 -1.34 1.69
C LEU A 8 -3.39 -2.04 1.54
N LEU A 9 -3.98 -2.43 2.65
CA LEU A 9 -5.33 -2.97 2.71
C LEU A 9 -6.24 -1.87 3.23
N ILE A 10 -7.15 -1.39 2.38
CA ILE A 10 -7.95 -0.21 2.64
C ILE A 10 -9.40 -0.59 2.83
N ASN A 11 -10.08 0.13 3.74
CA ASN A 11 -11.47 -0.06 4.10
C ASN A 11 -12.35 -0.23 2.85
N PRO A 12 -13.10 -1.34 2.74
CA PRO A 12 -13.89 -1.61 1.54
C PRO A 12 -15.15 -0.76 1.42
N ASP A 13 -15.55 -0.08 2.51
CA ASP A 13 -16.79 0.68 2.57
C ASP A 13 -16.64 2.15 2.19
N ILE A 14 -15.45 2.57 1.76
CA ILE A 14 -15.23 3.94 1.33
C ILE A 14 -15.56 4.08 -0.17
N SER A 15 -15.89 5.32 -0.57
CA SER A 15 -16.17 5.61 -1.97
C SER A 15 -14.89 5.57 -2.81
N LYS A 16 -15.04 5.46 -4.13
CA LYS A 16 -13.91 5.50 -5.04
C LYS A 16 -13.15 6.82 -4.94
N GLN A 17 -13.85 7.91 -4.67
CA GLN A 17 -13.22 9.22 -4.51
C GLN A 17 -12.33 9.26 -3.28
N ILE A 18 -12.80 8.70 -2.17
CA ILE A 18 -12.04 8.64 -0.94
C ILE A 18 -10.85 7.71 -1.11
N LEU A 19 -11.05 6.56 -1.76
CA LEU A 19 -9.96 5.62 -2.04
C LEU A 19 -8.85 6.29 -2.85
N LYS A 20 -9.22 7.03 -3.91
CA LYS A 20 -8.27 7.75 -4.73
C LYS A 20 -7.50 8.79 -3.91
N LYS A 21 -8.20 9.49 -3.02
CA LYS A 21 -7.59 10.50 -2.16
C LYS A 21 -6.60 9.87 -1.19
N GLU A 22 -6.91 8.70 -0.64
CA GLU A 22 -6.00 7.99 0.26
C GLU A 22 -4.71 7.59 -0.46
N ILE A 23 -4.83 7.13 -1.69
CA ILE A 23 -3.65 6.77 -2.48
C ILE A 23 -2.80 8.02 -2.77
N GLU A 24 -3.43 9.12 -3.13
CA GLU A 24 -2.72 10.37 -3.38
C GLU A 24 -2.03 10.88 -2.10
N ASN A 25 -2.68 10.75 -0.95
CA ASN A 25 -2.10 11.14 0.33
C ASN A 25 -0.88 10.29 0.68
N PHE A 26 -0.95 8.98 0.39
CA PHE A 26 0.19 8.10 0.61
C PHE A 26 1.38 8.52 -0.25
N LYS A 27 1.12 8.83 -1.53
CA LYS A 27 2.17 9.31 -2.43
C LYS A 27 2.81 10.58 -1.88
N LYS A 28 2.00 11.51 -1.35
CA LYS A 28 2.50 12.74 -0.76
C LYS A 28 3.37 12.49 0.45
N GLN A 29 2.99 11.52 1.29
CA GLN A 29 3.81 11.16 2.45
C GLN A 29 5.18 10.65 2.01
N ILE A 30 5.21 9.81 0.97
CA ILE A 30 6.48 9.30 0.46
C ILE A 30 7.34 10.43 -0.10
N SER A 31 6.77 11.29 -0.94
CA SER A 31 7.56 12.39 -1.54
C SER A 31 7.98 13.44 -0.51
N SER A 32 7.15 13.68 0.51
CA SER A 32 7.50 14.64 1.58
C SER A 32 8.67 14.14 2.43
N ASN A 33 8.96 12.86 2.40
CA ASN A 33 10.09 12.27 3.11
C ASN A 33 11.22 11.89 2.14
N ASN A 34 11.28 12.59 1.01
CA ASN A 34 12.32 12.43 0.00
C ASN A 34 12.34 11.06 -0.66
N GLY A 35 11.22 10.37 -0.63
CA GLY A 35 11.05 9.11 -1.32
C GLY A 35 10.41 9.30 -2.68
N GLU A 36 10.29 8.21 -3.41
CA GLU A 36 9.70 8.19 -4.75
C GLU A 36 8.87 6.93 -4.94
N ILE A 37 7.68 7.09 -5.49
CA ILE A 37 6.86 5.96 -5.93
C ILE A 37 7.28 5.61 -7.34
N ILE A 38 7.72 4.36 -7.53
CA ILE A 38 8.17 3.88 -8.83
C ILE A 38 7.00 3.33 -9.64
N ASN A 39 6.20 2.47 -9.02
CA ASN A 39 5.04 1.87 -9.67
C ASN A 39 3.92 1.63 -8.67
N ILE A 40 2.69 1.60 -9.17
CA ILE A 40 1.50 1.29 -8.39
C ILE A 40 0.70 0.24 -9.15
N GLU A 41 0.19 -0.73 -8.40
CA GLU A 41 -0.69 -1.74 -8.97
C GLU A 41 -1.94 -1.87 -8.10
N ASN A 42 -3.10 -1.69 -8.70
CA ASN A 42 -4.38 -1.82 -8.01
C ASN A 42 -4.90 -3.24 -8.17
N TRP A 43 -4.94 -3.97 -7.06
CA TRP A 43 -5.41 -5.36 -7.07
C TRP A 43 -6.91 -5.46 -6.86
N GLY A 44 -7.59 -4.35 -6.59
CA GLY A 44 -9.04 -4.30 -6.44
C GLY A 44 -9.52 -4.80 -5.10
N LEU A 45 -10.82 -5.06 -5.04
CA LEU A 45 -11.48 -5.56 -3.85
C LEU A 45 -11.31 -7.07 -3.77
N ARG A 46 -10.76 -7.55 -2.64
CA ARG A 46 -10.48 -8.98 -2.46
C ARG A 46 -10.91 -9.46 -1.09
N ASP A 47 -11.22 -10.74 -1.01
CA ASP A 47 -11.55 -11.38 0.25
C ASP A 47 -10.32 -11.52 1.13
N LEU A 48 -10.54 -11.36 2.44
CA LEU A 48 -9.50 -11.60 3.44
C LEU A 48 -9.63 -13.03 3.94
N ASN A 49 -8.48 -13.67 4.20
CA ASN A 49 -8.47 -15.03 4.76
C ASN A 49 -9.08 -15.07 6.16
N TYR A 50 -8.98 -13.96 6.87
CA TYR A 50 -9.58 -13.79 8.19
C TYR A 50 -9.97 -12.31 8.33
N ARG A 51 -10.89 -12.04 9.23
CA ARG A 51 -11.40 -10.67 9.42
C ARG A 51 -10.35 -9.76 10.01
N ILE A 52 -10.32 -8.53 9.50
CA ILE A 52 -9.53 -7.44 10.09
C ILE A 52 -10.55 -6.37 10.49
N SER A 53 -10.62 -6.04 11.78
CA SER A 53 -11.57 -5.04 12.31
C SER A 53 -13.01 -5.30 11.83
N ASN A 54 -13.41 -6.58 11.81
CA ASN A 54 -14.74 -7.03 11.37
C ASN A 54 -14.98 -6.94 9.86
N PHE A 55 -13.99 -6.54 9.07
CA PHE A 55 -14.10 -6.54 7.62
C PHE A 55 -13.67 -7.88 7.06
N LYS A 56 -14.42 -8.37 6.07
CA LYS A 56 -14.11 -9.62 5.36
C LYS A 56 -13.38 -9.36 4.06
N LYS A 57 -13.40 -8.13 3.57
CA LYS A 57 -12.81 -7.71 2.29
C LYS A 57 -12.01 -6.44 2.50
N ALA A 58 -11.12 -6.15 1.55
CA ALA A 58 -10.37 -4.90 1.54
C ALA A 58 -9.98 -4.56 0.11
N PHE A 59 -9.73 -3.27 -0.13
CA PHE A 59 -9.08 -2.85 -1.36
C PHE A 59 -7.58 -3.06 -1.20
N TYR A 60 -6.98 -3.81 -2.10
CA TYR A 60 -5.56 -4.08 -2.11
C TYR A 60 -4.86 -3.15 -3.09
N ASN A 61 -3.85 -2.43 -2.62
CA ASN A 61 -3.03 -1.59 -3.47
C ASN A 61 -1.57 -1.90 -3.21
N PHE A 62 -0.83 -2.13 -4.28
CA PHE A 62 0.57 -2.52 -4.24
C PHE A 62 1.42 -1.39 -4.78
N PHE A 63 2.54 -1.10 -4.10
CA PHE A 63 3.44 0.00 -4.45
C PHE A 63 4.87 -0.50 -4.50
N GLN A 64 5.60 -0.02 -5.49
CA GLN A 64 7.05 -0.15 -5.52
C GLN A 64 7.61 1.24 -5.29
N LEU A 65 8.48 1.38 -4.30
CA LEU A 65 8.96 2.70 -3.90
C LEU A 65 10.41 2.67 -3.45
N GLU A 66 11.03 3.86 -3.45
CA GLU A 66 12.37 4.06 -2.93
C GLU A 66 12.33 5.15 -1.89
N ILE A 67 12.93 4.90 -0.74
CA ILE A 67 12.97 5.84 0.37
C ILE A 67 14.10 5.44 1.31
N GLU A 68 14.64 6.40 2.06
CA GLU A 68 15.63 6.10 3.09
C GLU A 68 15.00 5.19 4.15
N GLY A 69 15.72 4.15 4.55
CA GLY A 69 15.19 3.18 5.51
C GLY A 69 14.78 3.80 6.83
N ASN A 70 15.49 4.84 7.27
CA ASN A 70 15.15 5.51 8.52
C ASN A 70 13.88 6.35 8.44
N LYS A 71 13.34 6.59 7.23
CA LYS A 71 12.09 7.33 7.05
C LYS A 71 10.87 6.42 7.06
N ILE A 72 11.05 5.12 6.93
CA ILE A 72 9.93 4.17 6.89
C ILE A 72 9.07 4.23 8.16
N GLN A 73 9.67 4.47 9.31
CA GLN A 73 8.92 4.57 10.57
C GLN A 73 7.92 5.73 10.53
N ILE A 74 8.28 6.83 9.88
CA ILE A 74 7.38 7.98 9.73
C ILE A 74 6.16 7.57 8.90
N ILE A 75 6.39 6.84 7.81
CA ILE A 75 5.31 6.36 6.94
C ILE A 75 4.42 5.36 7.66
N ARG A 76 5.01 4.41 8.39
CA ARG A 76 4.25 3.43 9.18
C ARG A 76 3.36 4.11 10.21
N LYS A 77 3.89 5.12 10.88
CA LYS A 77 3.11 5.86 11.87
C LYS A 77 1.91 6.57 11.24
N TYR A 78 2.14 7.20 10.07
CA TYR A 78 1.07 7.82 9.32
C TYR A 78 -0.04 6.82 8.98
N LEU A 79 0.34 5.65 8.48
CA LEU A 79 -0.61 4.61 8.09
C LEU A 79 -1.35 4.03 9.30
N THR A 80 -0.67 3.85 10.41
CA THR A 80 -1.28 3.34 11.64
C THR A 80 -2.35 4.29 12.16
N GLN A 81 -2.15 5.58 11.99
CA GLN A 81 -3.09 6.60 12.45
C GLN A 81 -4.22 6.88 11.46
N ASN A 82 -4.17 6.27 10.29
CA ASN A 82 -5.18 6.48 9.25
C ASN A 82 -6.28 5.44 9.37
N ASP A 83 -7.48 5.88 9.72
CA ASP A 83 -8.63 4.99 9.98
C ASP A 83 -9.08 4.22 8.73
N HIS A 84 -8.77 4.71 7.54
CA HIS A 84 -9.15 4.03 6.30
C HIS A 84 -8.19 2.89 5.93
N VAL A 85 -7.03 2.82 6.55
CA VAL A 85 -6.04 1.77 6.28
C VAL A 85 -6.20 0.68 7.32
N LEU A 86 -6.64 -0.51 6.89
CA LEU A 86 -6.84 -1.64 7.79
C LEU A 86 -5.53 -2.30 8.18
N ARG A 87 -4.63 -2.40 7.21
CA ARG A 87 -3.32 -3.03 7.42
C ARG A 87 -2.35 -2.55 6.36
N HIS A 88 -1.09 -2.50 6.71
CA HIS A 88 -0.01 -2.18 5.77
C HIS A 88 1.14 -3.14 5.96
N LEU A 89 1.88 -3.40 4.89
CA LEU A 89 3.06 -4.26 4.91
C LEU A 89 4.13 -3.61 4.06
N PHE A 90 5.34 -3.49 4.61
CA PHE A 90 6.51 -3.03 3.88
C PHE A 90 7.56 -4.12 3.87
N ILE A 91 8.08 -4.42 2.69
CA ILE A 91 9.16 -5.40 2.52
C ILE A 91 10.32 -4.69 1.83
N LYS A 92 11.48 -4.73 2.45
CA LYS A 92 12.70 -4.21 1.84
C LYS A 92 13.21 -5.22 0.83
N VAL A 93 13.50 -4.76 -0.37
CA VAL A 93 13.97 -5.62 -1.46
C VAL A 93 15.26 -5.07 -2.06
N SER A 94 16.06 -5.94 -2.65
CA SER A 94 17.25 -5.51 -3.38
C SER A 94 16.90 -5.06 -4.78
N THR A 95 15.87 -5.65 -5.37
CA THR A 95 15.39 -5.35 -6.71
C THR A 95 13.87 -5.47 -6.73
N HIS A 96 13.20 -4.49 -7.34
CA HIS A 96 11.74 -4.57 -7.52
C HIS A 96 11.40 -5.69 -8.48
N GLN A 97 10.31 -6.42 -8.17
CA GLN A 97 9.83 -7.45 -9.07
C GLN A 97 9.19 -6.82 -10.32
N GLU A 98 9.13 -7.58 -11.39
CA GLU A 98 8.47 -7.12 -12.61
C GLU A 98 6.96 -7.09 -12.43
N LEU A 99 6.32 -6.11 -13.01
CA LEU A 99 4.87 -5.99 -12.99
C LEU A 99 4.27 -6.52 -14.29
N PRO A 100 3.05 -7.06 -14.28
CA PRO A 100 2.19 -7.19 -13.10
C PRO A 100 2.72 -8.26 -12.13
N THR A 101 2.36 -8.12 -10.86
CA THR A 101 2.82 -9.07 -9.86
C THR A 101 2.25 -10.45 -10.14
N LYS A 102 3.01 -11.46 -9.73
CA LYS A 102 2.59 -12.85 -9.89
C LYS A 102 1.28 -13.12 -9.16
N LEU A 103 1.13 -12.57 -7.97
CA LEU A 103 -0.10 -12.73 -7.18
C LEU A 103 -1.31 -12.14 -7.90
N ASN A 104 -1.15 -10.97 -8.52
CA ASN A 104 -2.24 -10.33 -9.26
C ASN A 104 -2.65 -11.16 -10.46
N ASN A 105 -1.68 -11.75 -11.17
CA ASN A 105 -1.96 -12.61 -12.33
C ASN A 105 -2.70 -13.88 -11.94
N GLU A 106 -2.36 -14.47 -10.80
CA GLU A 106 -2.98 -15.69 -10.33
C GLU A 106 -4.44 -15.52 -9.95
N GLU A 107 -4.84 -14.30 -9.59
CA GLU A 107 -6.22 -14.00 -9.23
C GLU A 107 -7.17 -13.93 -10.43
N LYS A 108 -6.64 -13.95 -11.61
CA LYS A 108 -7.45 -13.98 -12.81
C LYS A 108 -7.89 -15.40 -13.16
#